data_28e8658aea402a985bad1e0ddc92af23
#
_entry.id   28e8658aea402a985bad1e0ddc92af23
#
_cell.length_a   1.000
_cell.length_b   1.000
_cell.length_c   1.000
_cell.angle_alpha   90.00
_cell.angle_beta   90.00
_cell.angle_gamma   90.00
#
_symmetry.space_group_name_H-M   'P 1'
#
loop_
_entity.id
_entity.type
_entity.pdbx_description
1 polymer ?
#
loop_
_entity_poly.entity_id
_entity_poly.type
_entity_poly.pdbx_seq_one_letter_code
_entity_poly.pdbx_strand_id
1 'polypeptide(L)'
;MGSNNTVFYRPRLWALIWIYILSIYVSLPLMRAILGFLKDSLGQASFSLLLSLTMMSVGLIILVWGGRRSARHCFMACIPVAIIGTISYNLSIPEEKVHFLQYGLLGMMVTATARSESISLLAKLAIFAISVGMIDETIQWYLPNRVGDPRDVAFNTVAAIL
;
A
#
# COMPACT_ATOMS: atom_id res chain seq x y z
N MET A 1 -8.30 23.02 33.47
CA MET A 1 -7.15 22.83 32.61
C MET A 1 -7.63 22.01 31.40
N GLY A 2 -8.03 22.69 30.34
CA GLY A 2 -8.50 22.04 29.13
C GLY A 2 -7.31 21.57 28.31
N SER A 3 -7.13 20.26 28.13
CA SER A 3 -6.20 19.73 27.15
C SER A 3 -6.79 20.01 25.77
N ASN A 4 -6.26 21.00 25.09
CA ASN A 4 -6.51 21.22 23.66
C ASN A 4 -5.97 20.01 22.91
N ASN A 5 -6.79 18.97 22.77
CA ASN A 5 -6.61 17.90 21.81
C ASN A 5 -6.83 18.49 20.42
N THR A 6 -5.93 19.32 19.97
CA THR A 6 -5.85 19.69 18.55
C THR A 6 -5.47 18.43 17.78
N VAL A 7 -6.48 17.69 17.35
CA VAL A 7 -6.33 16.64 16.35
C VAL A 7 -5.67 17.30 15.14
N PHE A 8 -4.44 16.93 14.86
CA PHE A 8 -3.61 17.61 13.90
C PHE A 8 -4.11 17.38 12.49
N TYR A 9 -4.94 18.30 12.06
CA TYR A 9 -5.39 18.38 10.70
C TYR A 9 -4.24 18.92 9.83
N ARG A 10 -3.64 18.08 8.98
CA ARG A 10 -2.73 18.48 7.91
C ARG A 10 -3.53 18.49 6.60
N PRO A 11 -4.25 19.57 6.27
CA PRO A 11 -5.23 19.56 5.19
C PRO A 11 -4.59 19.24 3.83
N ARG A 12 -3.38 19.72 3.59
CA ARG A 12 -2.66 19.45 2.33
C ARG A 12 -2.32 17.96 2.17
N LEU A 13 -1.90 17.29 3.25
CA LEU A 13 -1.57 15.87 3.19
C LEU A 13 -2.82 15.02 3.03
N TRP A 14 -3.91 15.38 3.72
CA TRP A 14 -5.19 14.72 3.52
C TRP A 14 -5.75 14.92 2.11
N ALA A 15 -5.59 16.10 1.54
CA ALA A 15 -5.97 16.34 0.14
C ALA A 15 -5.17 15.43 -0.82
N LEU A 16 -3.87 15.27 -0.60
CA LEU A 16 -3.05 14.34 -1.37
C LEU A 16 -3.49 12.89 -1.20
N ILE A 17 -3.84 12.47 0.02
CA ILE A 17 -4.36 11.11 0.29
C ILE A 17 -5.66 10.88 -0.48
N TRP A 18 -6.61 11.82 -0.45
CA TRP A 18 -7.86 11.69 -1.19
C TRP A 18 -7.66 11.67 -2.70
N ILE A 19 -6.77 12.52 -3.23
CA ILE A 19 -6.39 12.49 -4.65
C ILE A 19 -5.79 11.12 -5.00
N TYR A 20 -4.92 10.58 -4.14
CA TYR A 20 -4.31 9.29 -4.36
C TYR A 20 -5.34 8.15 -4.34
N ILE A 21 -6.24 8.12 -3.36
CA ILE A 21 -7.35 7.14 -3.29
C ILE A 21 -8.23 7.23 -4.55
N LEU A 22 -8.59 8.44 -4.95
CA LEU A 22 -9.36 8.65 -6.17
C LEU A 22 -8.60 8.14 -7.40
N SER A 23 -7.28 8.36 -7.48
CA SER A 23 -6.48 7.84 -8.58
C SER A 23 -6.44 6.32 -8.62
N ILE A 24 -6.40 5.63 -7.46
CA ILE A 24 -6.52 4.17 -7.38
C ILE A 24 -7.85 3.75 -8.02
N TYR A 25 -8.98 4.28 -7.54
CA TYR A 25 -10.31 3.86 -7.99
C TYR A 25 -10.58 4.16 -9.47
N VAL A 26 -10.16 5.34 -9.94
CA VAL A 26 -10.32 5.72 -11.35
C VAL A 26 -9.43 4.88 -12.27
N SER A 27 -8.27 4.45 -11.80
CA SER A 27 -7.36 3.63 -12.59
C SER A 27 -7.76 2.14 -12.68
N LEU A 28 -8.67 1.66 -11.85
CA LEU A 28 -9.04 0.24 -11.80
C LEU A 28 -9.42 -0.37 -13.17
N PRO A 29 -10.32 0.23 -13.96
CA PRO A 29 -10.67 -0.33 -15.25
C PRO A 29 -9.50 -0.26 -16.26
N LEU A 30 -8.68 0.77 -16.17
CA LEU A 30 -7.55 1.00 -17.07
C LEU A 30 -6.34 0.14 -16.68
N MET A 31 -6.12 -0.08 -15.41
CA MET A 31 -4.96 -0.81 -14.89
C MET A 31 -4.86 -2.21 -15.48
N ARG A 32 -5.97 -2.93 -15.60
CA ARG A 32 -5.97 -4.28 -16.21
C ARG A 32 -5.52 -4.26 -17.67
N ALA A 33 -5.96 -3.28 -18.44
CA ALA A 33 -5.55 -3.14 -19.83
C ALA A 33 -4.05 -2.82 -19.94
N ILE A 34 -3.56 -1.91 -19.09
CA ILE A 34 -2.13 -1.56 -19.02
C ILE A 34 -1.29 -2.77 -18.61
N LEU A 35 -1.68 -3.47 -17.55
CA LEU A 35 -0.95 -4.63 -17.05
C LEU A 35 -0.97 -5.77 -18.09
N GLY A 36 -2.11 -6.00 -18.76
CA GLY A 36 -2.23 -6.94 -19.86
C GLY A 36 -1.27 -6.59 -20.99
N PHE A 37 -1.29 -5.36 -21.46
CA PHE A 37 -0.39 -4.88 -22.52
C PHE A 37 1.11 -5.05 -22.13
N LEU A 38 1.48 -4.70 -20.89
CA LEU A 38 2.84 -4.86 -20.40
C LEU A 38 3.25 -6.34 -20.32
N LYS A 39 2.35 -7.20 -19.87
CA LYS A 39 2.56 -8.64 -19.78
C LYS A 39 2.74 -9.27 -21.16
N ASP A 40 1.93 -8.85 -22.14
CA ASP A 40 2.02 -9.32 -23.51
C ASP A 40 3.30 -8.82 -24.20
N SER A 41 3.70 -7.58 -23.93
CA SER A 41 4.89 -6.96 -24.53
C SER A 41 6.20 -7.45 -23.95
N LEU A 42 6.27 -7.66 -22.63
CA LEU A 42 7.50 -8.03 -21.91
C LEU A 42 7.61 -9.56 -21.67
N GLY A 43 6.51 -10.26 -21.79
CA GLY A 43 6.37 -11.63 -21.33
C GLY A 43 6.13 -11.71 -19.81
N GLN A 44 5.39 -12.71 -19.39
CA GLN A 44 4.95 -12.87 -17.99
C GLN A 44 6.12 -12.93 -17.00
N ALA A 45 7.20 -13.62 -17.33
CA ALA A 45 8.35 -13.77 -16.45
C ALA A 45 9.10 -12.44 -16.26
N SER A 46 9.36 -11.70 -17.34
CA SER A 46 10.05 -10.40 -17.28
C SER A 46 9.21 -9.36 -16.55
N PHE A 47 7.90 -9.35 -16.76
CA PHE A 47 6.98 -8.45 -16.07
C PHE A 47 6.93 -8.74 -14.56
N SER A 48 6.82 -10.01 -14.16
CA SER A 48 6.86 -10.41 -12.75
C SER A 48 8.20 -10.05 -12.08
N LEU A 49 9.31 -10.23 -12.80
CA LEU A 49 10.64 -9.85 -12.34
C LEU A 49 10.74 -8.34 -12.13
N LEU A 50 10.26 -7.53 -13.08
CA LEU A 50 10.24 -6.07 -12.97
C LEU A 50 9.49 -5.61 -11.72
N LEU A 51 8.30 -6.15 -11.47
CA LEU A 51 7.52 -5.84 -10.26
C LEU A 51 8.25 -6.25 -8.99
N SER A 52 8.87 -7.43 -8.97
CA SER A 52 9.64 -7.90 -7.82
C SER A 52 10.84 -7.00 -7.53
N LEU A 53 11.57 -6.59 -8.57
CA LEU A 53 12.69 -5.65 -8.44
C LEU A 53 12.22 -4.27 -7.92
N THR A 54 11.05 -3.80 -8.38
CA THR A 54 10.44 -2.57 -7.87
C THR A 54 10.14 -2.68 -6.38
N MET A 55 9.51 -3.77 -5.94
CA MET A 55 9.24 -4.02 -4.52
C MET A 55 10.51 -4.11 -3.68
N MET A 56 11.54 -4.83 -4.18
CA MET A 56 12.85 -4.90 -3.52
C MET A 56 13.51 -3.53 -3.40
N SER A 57 13.42 -2.70 -4.43
CA SER A 57 13.97 -1.33 -4.43
C SER A 57 13.27 -0.45 -3.39
N VAL A 58 11.95 -0.53 -3.28
CA VAL A 58 11.18 0.17 -2.24
C VAL A 58 11.60 -0.32 -0.86
N GLY A 59 11.71 -1.62 -0.65
CA GLY A 59 12.19 -2.20 0.60
C GLY A 59 13.59 -1.71 0.97
N LEU A 60 14.51 -1.68 0.01
CA LEU A 60 15.87 -1.17 0.23
C LEU A 60 15.87 0.32 0.60
N ILE A 61 15.06 1.13 -0.05
CA ILE A 61 14.91 2.56 0.27
C ILE A 61 14.44 2.72 1.72
N ILE A 62 13.45 1.95 2.15
CA ILE A 62 12.93 1.96 3.53
C ILE A 62 14.05 1.60 4.52
N LEU A 63 14.82 0.54 4.24
CA LEU A 63 15.93 0.11 5.09
C LEU A 63 17.03 1.16 5.18
N VAL A 64 17.43 1.74 4.06
CA VAL A 64 18.48 2.79 4.01
C VAL A 64 17.99 4.03 4.78
N TRP A 65 16.75 4.41 4.61
CA TRP A 65 16.19 5.57 5.31
C TRP A 65 16.06 5.34 6.82
N GLY A 66 15.62 4.15 7.22
CA GLY A 66 15.60 3.72 8.62
C GLY A 66 17.00 3.69 9.23
N GLY A 67 17.97 3.13 8.51
CA GLY A 67 19.37 3.07 8.95
C GLY A 67 20.04 4.43 9.15
N ARG A 68 19.66 5.41 8.33
CA ARG A 68 20.12 6.81 8.50
C ARG A 68 19.59 7.48 9.76
N ARG A 69 18.47 7.01 10.31
CA ARG A 69 17.91 7.55 11.56
C ARG A 69 18.54 6.94 12.80
N SER A 70 18.58 5.63 12.91
CA SER A 70 19.28 4.88 13.96
C SER A 70 19.25 3.37 13.68
N ALA A 71 20.15 2.61 14.33
CA ALA A 71 20.16 1.16 14.25
C ALA A 71 18.81 0.53 14.67
N ARG A 72 18.13 1.10 15.66
CA ARG A 72 16.79 0.65 16.09
C ARG A 72 15.75 0.79 14.99
N HIS A 73 15.72 1.93 14.29
CA HIS A 73 14.79 2.16 13.18
C HIS A 73 15.10 1.23 12.00
N CYS A 74 16.39 0.97 11.73
CA CYS A 74 16.79 0.00 10.72
C CYS A 74 16.29 -1.41 11.06
N PHE A 75 16.48 -1.85 12.30
CA PHE A 75 16.02 -3.15 12.77
C PHE A 75 14.48 -3.27 12.69
N MET A 76 13.77 -2.25 13.12
CA MET A 76 12.30 -2.22 13.01
C MET A 76 11.82 -2.24 11.55
N ALA A 77 12.54 -1.61 10.64
CA ALA A 77 12.23 -1.64 9.20
C ALA A 77 12.51 -3.00 8.54
N CYS A 78 13.41 -3.83 9.11
CA CYS A 78 13.68 -5.18 8.59
C CYS A 78 12.45 -6.08 8.65
N ILE A 79 11.61 -5.95 9.68
CA ILE A 79 10.42 -6.81 9.87
C ILE A 79 9.41 -6.61 8.73
N PRO A 80 8.87 -5.40 8.48
CA PRO A 80 7.94 -5.20 7.38
C PRO A 80 8.58 -5.53 6.02
N VAL A 81 9.83 -5.21 5.81
CA VAL A 81 10.51 -5.53 4.53
C VAL A 81 10.63 -7.05 4.33
N ALA A 82 10.93 -7.82 5.38
CA ALA A 82 10.97 -9.27 5.30
C ALA A 82 9.58 -9.86 5.01
N ILE A 83 8.54 -9.34 5.65
CA ILE A 83 7.15 -9.77 5.42
C ILE A 83 6.75 -9.44 3.98
N ILE A 84 6.98 -8.21 3.52
CA ILE A 84 6.73 -7.78 2.14
C ILE A 84 7.47 -8.69 1.14
N GLY A 85 8.74 -8.95 1.37
CA GLY A 85 9.55 -9.82 0.52
C GLY A 85 9.00 -11.25 0.45
N THR A 86 8.62 -11.82 1.59
CA THR A 86 8.06 -13.17 1.67
C THR A 86 6.71 -13.26 0.96
N ILE A 87 5.82 -12.30 1.20
CA ILE A 87 4.50 -12.24 0.54
C ILE A 87 4.72 -12.08 -0.98
N SER A 88 5.56 -11.13 -1.40
CA SER A 88 5.81 -10.86 -2.82
C SER A 88 6.43 -12.04 -3.56
N TYR A 89 7.27 -12.83 -2.90
CA TYR A 89 7.84 -14.04 -3.46
C TYR A 89 6.77 -15.11 -3.70
N ASN A 90 5.82 -15.24 -2.77
CA ASN A 90 4.74 -16.23 -2.85
C ASN A 90 3.55 -15.79 -3.72
N LEU A 91 3.42 -14.49 -4.05
CA LEU A 91 2.37 -14.00 -4.93
C LEU A 91 2.66 -14.41 -6.37
N SER A 92 1.85 -15.32 -6.90
CA SER A 92 1.96 -15.81 -8.28
C SER A 92 1.40 -14.83 -9.31
N ILE A 93 0.50 -13.95 -8.89
CA ILE A 93 -0.25 -13.03 -9.75
C ILE A 93 0.42 -11.66 -9.70
N PRO A 94 0.97 -11.14 -10.82
CA PRO A 94 1.66 -9.85 -10.84
C PRO A 94 0.78 -8.67 -10.40
N GLU A 95 -0.51 -8.74 -10.68
CA GLU A 95 -1.51 -7.74 -10.32
C GLU A 95 -1.58 -7.54 -8.79
N GLU A 96 -1.52 -8.61 -8.01
CA GLU A 96 -1.50 -8.56 -6.55
C GLU A 96 -0.29 -7.78 -6.01
N LYS A 97 0.87 -7.87 -6.69
CA LYS A 97 2.06 -7.09 -6.33
C LYS A 97 1.87 -5.58 -6.51
N VAL A 98 1.12 -5.20 -7.55
CA VAL A 98 0.78 -3.78 -7.78
C VAL A 98 -0.11 -3.26 -6.68
N HIS A 99 -1.14 -3.99 -6.29
CA HIS A 99 -2.00 -3.63 -5.15
C HIS A 99 -1.19 -3.47 -3.87
N PHE A 100 -0.27 -4.39 -3.62
CA PHE A 100 0.59 -4.33 -2.45
C PHE A 100 1.42 -3.04 -2.41
N LEU A 101 2.00 -2.60 -3.53
CA LEU A 101 2.72 -1.33 -3.64
C LEU A 101 1.80 -0.12 -3.44
N GLN A 102 0.62 -0.15 -4.03
CA GLN A 102 -0.37 0.94 -3.92
C GLN A 102 -0.82 1.13 -2.47
N TYR A 103 -1.21 0.05 -1.81
CA TYR A 103 -1.69 0.12 -0.42
C TYR A 103 -0.57 0.36 0.59
N GLY A 104 0.64 -0.14 0.33
CA GLY A 104 1.81 0.21 1.13
C GLY A 104 2.13 1.70 1.08
N LEU A 105 2.05 2.32 -0.12
CA LEU A 105 2.20 3.77 -0.25
C LEU A 105 1.06 4.54 0.45
N LEU A 106 -0.18 4.06 0.33
CA LEU A 106 -1.32 4.64 1.06
C LEU A 106 -1.07 4.61 2.57
N GLY A 107 -0.64 3.46 3.11
CA GLY A 107 -0.31 3.30 4.52
C GLY A 107 0.77 4.28 4.98
N MET A 108 1.84 4.43 4.20
CA MET A 108 2.90 5.43 4.49
C MET A 108 2.36 6.86 4.49
N MET A 109 1.51 7.22 3.52
CA MET A 109 0.91 8.56 3.46
C MET A 109 0.00 8.81 4.67
N VAL A 110 -0.83 7.84 5.03
CA VAL A 110 -1.77 7.94 6.15
C VAL A 110 -1.01 8.00 7.47
N THR A 111 0.00 7.17 7.69
CA THR A 111 0.83 7.22 8.90
C THR A 111 1.64 8.50 9.02
N ALA A 112 2.06 9.11 7.90
CA ALA A 112 2.70 10.42 7.90
C ALA A 112 1.79 11.56 8.41
N THR A 113 0.47 11.35 8.49
CA THR A 113 -0.45 12.29 9.16
C THR A 113 -0.39 12.18 10.68
N ALA A 114 0.05 11.04 11.21
CA ALA A 114 0.14 10.79 12.64
C ALA A 114 1.26 11.64 13.27
N ARG A 115 0.96 12.28 14.41
CA ARG A 115 1.97 12.97 15.24
C ARG A 115 2.25 12.26 16.55
N SER A 116 1.48 11.24 16.86
CA SER A 116 1.70 10.41 18.05
C SER A 116 1.60 8.94 17.67
N GLU A 117 2.38 8.11 18.32
CA GLU A 117 2.35 6.65 18.16
C GLU A 117 1.32 6.01 19.10
N SER A 118 0.18 6.69 19.35
CA SER A 118 -0.86 6.10 20.18
C SER A 118 -1.54 4.93 19.45
N ILE A 119 -1.73 3.83 20.15
CA ILE A 119 -2.41 2.63 19.61
C ILE A 119 -3.80 2.98 19.07
N SER A 120 -4.52 3.87 19.72
CA SER A 120 -5.83 4.35 19.27
C SER A 120 -5.77 5.06 17.91
N LEU A 121 -4.72 5.83 17.65
CA LEU A 121 -4.54 6.50 16.36
C LEU A 121 -4.16 5.50 15.28
N LEU A 122 -3.22 4.61 15.55
CA LEU A 122 -2.82 3.55 14.60
C LEU A 122 -4.01 2.66 14.23
N ALA A 123 -4.86 2.30 15.21
CA ALA A 123 -6.08 1.54 14.93
C ALA A 123 -7.05 2.30 13.99
N LYS A 124 -7.23 3.61 14.18
CA LYS A 124 -8.06 4.42 13.28
C LYS A 124 -7.50 4.49 11.88
N LEU A 125 -6.18 4.63 11.73
CA LEU A 125 -5.51 4.65 10.44
C LEU A 125 -5.62 3.28 9.74
N ALA A 126 -5.48 2.19 10.48
CA ALA A 126 -5.70 0.84 9.96
C ALA A 126 -7.15 0.64 9.48
N ILE A 127 -8.14 1.03 10.29
CA ILE A 127 -9.56 0.96 9.90
C ILE A 127 -9.81 1.78 8.64
N PHE A 128 -9.24 2.98 8.53
CA PHE A 128 -9.34 3.79 7.32
C PHE A 128 -8.77 3.07 6.09
N ALA A 129 -7.55 2.53 6.20
CA ALA A 129 -6.92 1.80 5.09
C ALA A 129 -7.71 0.53 4.69
N ILE A 130 -8.22 -0.22 5.67
CA ILE A 130 -9.10 -1.37 5.43
C ILE A 130 -10.37 -0.93 4.68
N SER A 131 -11.00 0.17 5.10
CA SER A 131 -12.20 0.69 4.45
C SER A 131 -11.95 1.07 2.99
N VAL A 132 -10.81 1.69 2.70
CA VAL A 132 -10.39 2.00 1.32
C VAL A 132 -10.21 0.72 0.50
N GLY A 133 -9.56 -0.31 1.06
CA GLY A 133 -9.39 -1.61 0.40
C GLY A 133 -10.72 -2.33 0.15
N MET A 134 -11.65 -2.29 1.09
CA MET A 134 -12.98 -2.87 0.91
C MET A 134 -13.78 -2.18 -0.21
N ILE A 135 -13.68 -0.85 -0.30
CA ILE A 135 -14.34 -0.09 -1.38
C ILE A 135 -13.72 -0.45 -2.73
N ASP A 136 -12.39 -0.57 -2.80
CA ASP A 136 -11.67 -1.00 -4.00
C ASP A 136 -12.19 -2.34 -4.51
N GLU A 137 -12.20 -3.37 -3.66
CA GLU A 137 -12.70 -4.70 -4.02
C GLU A 137 -14.18 -4.69 -4.38
N THR A 138 -14.99 -3.85 -3.71
CA THR A 138 -16.40 -3.68 -4.06
C THR A 138 -16.54 -3.09 -5.46
N ILE A 139 -15.76 -2.07 -5.81
CA ILE A 139 -15.76 -1.49 -7.17
C ILE A 139 -15.34 -2.56 -8.19
N GLN A 140 -14.29 -3.33 -7.89
CA GLN A 140 -13.82 -4.40 -8.77
C GLN A 140 -14.90 -5.45 -9.01
N TRP A 141 -15.71 -5.76 -8.03
CA TRP A 141 -16.82 -6.72 -8.16
C TRP A 141 -17.90 -6.27 -9.16
N TYR A 142 -18.10 -4.95 -9.31
CA TYR A 142 -19.04 -4.38 -10.29
C TYR A 142 -18.44 -4.19 -11.68
N LEU A 143 -17.13 -4.32 -11.84
CA LEU A 143 -16.47 -4.16 -13.14
C LEU A 143 -16.59 -5.45 -13.96
N PRO A 144 -17.01 -5.38 -15.26
CA PRO A 144 -17.35 -6.54 -16.07
C PRO A 144 -16.19 -7.54 -16.32
N ASN A 145 -14.95 -7.13 -16.08
CA ASN A 145 -13.76 -7.95 -16.33
C ASN A 145 -12.91 -8.13 -15.06
N ARG A 146 -13.48 -7.95 -13.88
CA ARG A 146 -12.81 -8.09 -12.60
C ARG A 146 -13.57 -9.05 -11.69
N VAL A 147 -12.82 -9.73 -10.83
CA VAL A 147 -13.38 -10.55 -9.76
C VAL A 147 -12.83 -9.97 -8.47
N GLY A 148 -13.69 -9.37 -7.65
CA GLY A 148 -13.30 -8.94 -6.31
C GLY A 148 -12.95 -10.18 -5.47
N ASP A 149 -11.79 -10.19 -4.83
CA ASP A 149 -11.34 -11.30 -3.98
C ASP A 149 -11.15 -10.79 -2.54
N PRO A 150 -11.86 -11.37 -1.56
CA PRO A 150 -11.66 -11.00 -0.15
C PRO A 150 -10.20 -11.16 0.33
N ARG A 151 -9.40 -12.01 -0.34
CA ARG A 151 -7.96 -12.14 -0.04
C ARG A 151 -7.21 -10.87 -0.36
N ASP A 152 -7.61 -10.15 -1.42
CA ASP A 152 -6.98 -8.91 -1.81
C ASP A 152 -7.25 -7.81 -0.78
N VAL A 153 -8.42 -7.78 -0.12
CA VAL A 153 -8.67 -6.91 1.04
C VAL A 153 -7.67 -7.20 2.16
N ALA A 154 -7.40 -8.49 2.45
CA ALA A 154 -6.45 -8.86 3.48
C ALA A 154 -5.01 -8.43 3.10
N PHE A 155 -4.58 -8.66 1.85
CA PHE A 155 -3.26 -8.23 1.37
C PHE A 155 -3.12 -6.71 1.36
N ASN A 156 -4.14 -5.97 0.91
CA ASN A 156 -4.18 -4.52 0.93
C ASN A 156 -4.07 -3.97 2.36
N THR A 157 -4.77 -4.63 3.31
CA THR A 157 -4.71 -4.30 4.73
C THR A 157 -3.30 -4.51 5.29
N VAL A 158 -2.70 -5.68 5.04
CA VAL A 158 -1.34 -5.97 5.49
C VAL A 158 -0.36 -4.96 4.92
N ALA A 159 -0.45 -4.66 3.62
CA ALA A 159 0.42 -3.68 2.97
C ALA A 159 0.30 -2.27 3.57
N ALA A 160 -0.91 -1.85 3.94
CA ALA A 160 -1.16 -0.52 4.49
C ALA A 160 -0.75 -0.37 5.96
N ILE A 161 -0.64 -1.47 6.71
CA ILE A 161 -0.28 -1.46 8.15
C ILE A 161 1.24 -1.61 8.34
N LEU A 162 1.93 -2.25 7.41
CA LEU A 162 3.39 -2.48 7.45
C LEU A 162 4.18 -1.21 7.14
#